data_0837aae56a5a0864ae77a56237d76a47
#
_entry.id   0837aae56a5a0864ae77a56237d76a47
#
_cell.length_a   1.000
_cell.length_b   1.000
_cell.length_c   1.000
_cell.angle_alpha   90.00
_cell.angle_beta   90.00
_cell.angle_gamma   90.00
#
_symmetry.space_group_name_H-M   'P 1'
#
loop_
_entity.id
_entity.type
_entity.pdbx_description
1 polymer ?
#
loop_
_entity_poly.entity_id
_entity_poly.type
_entity_poly.pdbx_seq_one_letter_code
_entity_poly.pdbx_strand_id
1 'polypeptide(L)'
;MVATNFSERLGFDELCIDAPRPVLQAIRMNAAPVVGIIMGSTSDWPTMEHAARTLRDFGVAWEAEVVSAHRTPDKLVTYATEARGRGLKCIIAGAGGAAHLPGMTAAITDIPVLGVPVESKALQGMDSLLSIVQMPAGIPTATFAIGKAGATNAALFAVAMLANENPALAGKLADFRKKQTAEVKSAALPRLDPID
;
A
#
# COMPACT_ATOMS: atom_id res chain seq x y z
N MET A 1 55.95 -11.69 17.67
CA MET A 1 55.06 -10.69 17.11
C MET A 1 53.65 -11.30 17.17
N VAL A 2 52.91 -10.98 18.23
CA VAL A 2 51.64 -11.63 18.59
C VAL A 2 50.50 -10.80 17.98
N ALA A 3 49.72 -11.39 17.06
CA ALA A 3 48.50 -10.78 16.50
C ALA A 3 47.40 -10.86 17.57
N THR A 4 47.13 -9.76 18.22
CA THR A 4 46.02 -9.62 19.17
C THR A 4 44.71 -9.49 18.38
N ASN A 5 43.78 -10.39 18.64
CA ASN A 5 42.42 -10.45 18.10
C ASN A 5 41.64 -9.19 18.46
N PHE A 6 41.07 -8.51 17.45
CA PHE A 6 40.28 -7.28 17.57
C PHE A 6 38.87 -7.52 18.13
N SER A 7 38.48 -8.75 18.36
CA SER A 7 37.11 -9.12 18.78
C SER A 7 36.82 -9.04 20.29
N GLU A 8 37.84 -8.79 21.14
CA GLU A 8 37.65 -8.84 22.61
C GLU A 8 37.39 -7.50 23.30
N ARG A 9 37.15 -6.41 22.56
CA ARG A 9 36.95 -5.07 23.20
C ARG A 9 35.55 -4.48 23.09
N LEU A 10 34.59 -5.19 22.53
CA LEU A 10 33.18 -4.75 22.56
C LEU A 10 32.40 -5.80 23.32
N GLY A 11 32.28 -5.63 24.63
CA GLY A 11 31.40 -6.43 25.46
C GLY A 11 29.96 -6.24 25.06
N PHE A 12 29.51 -7.04 24.10
CA PHE A 12 28.09 -7.26 23.90
C PHE A 12 27.69 -8.38 24.86
N ASP A 13 27.36 -7.97 26.09
CA ASP A 13 26.61 -8.83 26.97
C ASP A 13 25.35 -9.30 26.28
N GLU A 14 25.11 -10.61 26.36
CA GLU A 14 23.91 -11.29 25.88
C GLU A 14 22.65 -10.55 26.38
N LEU A 15 22.09 -9.67 25.55
CA LEU A 15 20.72 -9.21 25.74
C LEU A 15 19.80 -10.37 25.43
N CYS A 16 19.37 -11.06 26.49
CA CYS A 16 18.20 -11.93 26.48
C CYS A 16 17.03 -11.24 25.76
N ILE A 17 16.83 -11.56 24.50
CA ILE A 17 15.64 -11.16 23.75
C ILE A 17 14.67 -12.34 23.82
N ASP A 18 14.11 -12.56 25.01
CA ASP A 18 13.02 -13.55 25.17
C ASP A 18 11.79 -12.86 25.77
N ALA A 19 11.27 -11.89 24.99
CA ALA A 19 9.89 -11.47 25.12
C ALA A 19 9.21 -11.76 23.79
N PRO A 20 8.07 -12.46 23.74
CA PRO A 20 7.33 -12.64 22.51
C PRO A 20 6.90 -11.24 22.05
N ARG A 21 7.53 -10.74 21.00
CA ARG A 21 7.08 -9.52 20.32
C ARG A 21 5.63 -9.80 19.91
N PRO A 22 4.67 -8.89 20.19
CA PRO A 22 3.37 -9.05 19.61
C PRO A 22 3.55 -9.12 18.11
N VAL A 23 3.32 -10.28 17.54
CA VAL A 23 3.21 -10.45 16.09
C VAL A 23 2.10 -9.51 15.70
N LEU A 24 2.43 -8.37 15.07
CA LEU A 24 1.44 -7.52 14.43
C LEU A 24 0.72 -8.41 13.43
N GLN A 25 -0.40 -8.98 13.87
CA GLN A 25 -1.20 -9.89 13.07
C GLN A 25 -1.64 -9.13 11.82
N ALA A 26 -1.29 -9.68 10.66
CA ALA A 26 -1.84 -9.20 9.41
C ALA A 26 -3.36 -9.19 9.50
N ILE A 27 -3.99 -8.05 9.22
CA ILE A 27 -5.45 -7.97 9.14
C ILE A 27 -5.85 -8.68 7.85
N ARG A 28 -6.69 -9.73 7.95
CA ARG A 28 -7.14 -10.54 6.80
C ARG A 28 -8.65 -10.70 6.81
N MET A 29 -9.23 -10.81 5.63
CA MET A 29 -10.60 -11.33 5.45
C MET A 29 -10.61 -12.86 5.60
N ASN A 30 -11.78 -13.44 5.86
CA ASN A 30 -11.93 -14.91 6.03
C ASN A 30 -11.61 -15.71 4.74
N ALA A 31 -11.58 -15.09 3.56
CA ALA A 31 -11.20 -15.72 2.29
C ALA A 31 -9.69 -15.53 2.04
N ALA A 32 -9.09 -16.42 1.20
CA ALA A 32 -7.71 -16.25 0.76
C ALA A 32 -7.53 -14.88 0.06
N PRO A 33 -6.56 -14.05 0.50
CA PRO A 33 -6.38 -12.72 -0.03
C PRO A 33 -5.91 -12.76 -1.50
N VAL A 34 -6.48 -11.88 -2.32
CA VAL A 34 -6.06 -11.68 -3.71
C VAL A 34 -5.41 -10.32 -3.92
N VAL A 35 -5.51 -9.41 -2.94
CA VAL A 35 -4.84 -8.11 -2.93
C VAL A 35 -4.05 -7.96 -1.63
N GLY A 36 -2.77 -7.65 -1.75
CA GLY A 36 -1.92 -7.26 -0.62
C GLY A 36 -1.93 -5.75 -0.42
N ILE A 37 -2.01 -5.29 0.83
CA ILE A 37 -1.82 -3.88 1.20
C ILE A 37 -0.59 -3.82 2.10
N ILE A 38 0.47 -3.15 1.66
CA ILE A 38 1.68 -3.00 2.47
C ILE A 38 2.00 -1.53 2.70
N MET A 39 2.63 -1.24 3.85
CA MET A 39 3.00 0.12 4.23
C MET A 39 4.27 0.13 5.08
N GLY A 40 5.01 1.23 5.02
CA GLY A 40 6.29 1.35 5.72
C GLY A 40 6.17 1.47 7.24
N SER A 41 5.01 1.89 7.75
CA SER A 41 4.76 2.13 9.17
C SER A 41 3.27 2.06 9.48
N THR A 42 2.93 1.83 10.75
CA THR A 42 1.55 1.97 11.24
C THR A 42 1.02 3.40 11.10
N SER A 43 1.90 4.41 11.04
CA SER A 43 1.52 5.81 10.78
C SER A 43 0.90 6.03 9.40
N ASP A 44 1.11 5.11 8.45
CA ASP A 44 0.55 5.19 7.11
C ASP A 44 -0.87 4.61 7.04
N TRP A 45 -1.29 3.87 8.07
CA TRP A 45 -2.58 3.21 8.11
C TRP A 45 -3.79 4.15 7.95
N PRO A 46 -3.83 5.36 8.54
CA PRO A 46 -4.95 6.29 8.32
C PRO A 46 -5.17 6.68 6.85
N THR A 47 -4.13 6.55 6.01
CA THR A 47 -4.25 6.67 4.56
C THR A 47 -4.63 5.33 3.92
N MET A 48 -3.92 4.25 4.27
CA MET A 48 -4.05 2.95 3.60
C MET A 48 -5.33 2.21 3.96
N GLU A 49 -5.96 2.50 5.11
CA GLU A 49 -7.27 1.93 5.46
C GLU A 49 -8.36 2.27 4.44
N HIS A 50 -8.22 3.38 3.68
CA HIS A 50 -9.16 3.72 2.61
C HIS A 50 -9.11 2.71 1.46
N ALA A 51 -7.95 2.13 1.16
CA ALA A 51 -7.83 1.02 0.21
C ALA A 51 -8.53 -0.23 0.75
N ALA A 52 -8.27 -0.58 2.02
CA ALA A 52 -8.87 -1.74 2.67
C ALA A 52 -10.41 -1.63 2.72
N ARG A 53 -10.94 -0.46 3.08
CA ARG A 53 -12.38 -0.19 3.09
C ARG A 53 -12.99 -0.34 1.69
N THR A 54 -12.36 0.23 0.67
CA THR A 54 -12.82 0.12 -0.72
C THR A 54 -12.86 -1.34 -1.18
N LEU A 55 -11.79 -2.12 -0.97
CA LEU A 55 -11.76 -3.55 -1.32
C LEU A 55 -12.86 -4.34 -0.59
N ARG A 56 -13.06 -4.07 0.71
CA ARG A 56 -14.13 -4.68 1.52
C ARG A 56 -15.51 -4.39 0.91
N ASP A 57 -15.78 -3.14 0.55
CA ASP A 57 -17.09 -2.70 0.05
C ASP A 57 -17.41 -3.35 -1.31
N PHE A 58 -16.39 -3.69 -2.10
CA PHE A 58 -16.52 -4.50 -3.31
C PHE A 58 -16.54 -6.01 -3.06
N GLY A 59 -16.26 -6.46 -1.83
CA GLY A 59 -16.17 -7.89 -1.48
C GLY A 59 -14.92 -8.58 -2.02
N VAL A 60 -13.84 -7.83 -2.26
CA VAL A 60 -12.53 -8.35 -2.66
C VAL A 60 -11.75 -8.75 -1.42
N ALA A 61 -11.23 -9.98 -1.38
CA ALA A 61 -10.41 -10.46 -0.28
C ALA A 61 -9.02 -9.81 -0.30
N TRP A 62 -8.59 -9.32 0.86
CA TRP A 62 -7.32 -8.60 1.02
C TRP A 62 -6.63 -8.95 2.34
N GLU A 63 -5.34 -8.68 2.40
CA GLU A 63 -4.54 -8.65 3.62
C GLU A 63 -3.82 -7.32 3.75
N ALA A 64 -3.48 -6.89 4.96
CA ALA A 64 -2.69 -5.69 5.20
C ALA A 64 -1.55 -5.97 6.17
N GLU A 65 -0.35 -5.46 5.88
CA GLU A 65 0.84 -5.72 6.65
C GLU A 65 1.81 -4.52 6.65
N VAL A 66 2.49 -4.31 7.79
CA VAL A 66 3.61 -3.35 7.85
C VAL A 66 4.86 -4.04 7.33
N VAL A 67 5.39 -3.49 6.22
CA VAL A 67 6.60 -3.93 5.54
C VAL A 67 7.47 -2.72 5.26
N SER A 68 8.51 -2.51 6.05
CA SER A 68 9.36 -1.34 5.89
C SER A 68 10.55 -1.65 4.97
N ALA A 69 10.64 -0.94 3.84
CA ALA A 69 11.75 -1.08 2.91
C ALA A 69 13.12 -0.81 3.57
N HIS A 70 13.19 0.12 4.53
CA HIS A 70 14.43 0.53 5.15
C HIS A 70 14.75 -0.17 6.48
N ARG A 71 13.72 -0.63 7.21
CA ARG A 71 13.88 -1.20 8.56
C ARG A 71 13.71 -2.71 8.60
N THR A 72 13.01 -3.28 7.61
CA THR A 72 12.77 -4.72 7.47
C THR A 72 12.93 -5.16 6.02
N PRO A 73 14.12 -4.94 5.39
CA PRO A 73 14.35 -5.25 3.98
C PRO A 73 14.14 -6.74 3.67
N ASP A 74 14.56 -7.64 4.56
CA ASP A 74 14.38 -9.09 4.38
C ASP A 74 12.90 -9.47 4.31
N LYS A 75 12.07 -8.84 5.14
CA LYS A 75 10.61 -9.03 5.11
C LYS A 75 10.01 -8.54 3.79
N LEU A 76 10.50 -7.42 3.25
CA LEU A 76 10.08 -6.95 1.94
C LEU A 76 10.40 -7.95 0.85
N VAL A 77 11.64 -8.46 0.83
CA VAL A 77 12.08 -9.46 -0.15
C VAL A 77 11.18 -10.70 -0.08
N THR A 78 10.99 -11.25 1.10
CA THR A 78 10.13 -12.43 1.32
C THR A 78 8.69 -12.15 0.86
N TYR A 79 8.08 -11.05 1.32
CA TYR A 79 6.71 -10.70 0.97
C TYR A 79 6.50 -10.59 -0.54
N ALA A 80 7.39 -9.86 -1.23
CA ALA A 80 7.29 -9.60 -2.65
C ALA A 80 7.55 -10.86 -3.50
N THR A 81 8.53 -11.68 -3.12
CA THR A 81 8.87 -12.93 -3.82
C THR A 81 7.74 -13.95 -3.71
N GLU A 82 7.14 -14.08 -2.54
CA GLU A 82 6.09 -15.08 -2.29
C GLU A 82 4.70 -14.65 -2.77
N ALA A 83 4.51 -13.36 -3.10
CA ALA A 83 3.21 -12.77 -3.37
C ALA A 83 2.37 -13.54 -4.41
N ARG A 84 2.97 -13.87 -5.56
CA ARG A 84 2.30 -14.66 -6.61
C ARG A 84 1.96 -16.06 -6.13
N GLY A 85 2.88 -16.74 -5.47
CA GLY A 85 2.68 -18.09 -4.96
C GLY A 85 1.58 -18.19 -3.91
N ARG A 86 1.37 -17.11 -3.13
CA ARG A 86 0.26 -16.98 -2.17
C ARG A 86 -1.09 -16.64 -2.82
N GLY A 87 -1.12 -16.41 -4.13
CA GLY A 87 -2.35 -16.12 -4.89
C GLY A 87 -2.68 -14.64 -5.03
N LEU A 88 -1.82 -13.72 -4.56
CA LEU A 88 -2.02 -12.30 -4.77
C LEU A 88 -1.98 -11.95 -6.25
N LYS A 89 -2.88 -11.06 -6.67
CA LYS A 89 -3.00 -10.56 -8.05
C LYS A 89 -2.38 -9.18 -8.22
N CYS A 90 -2.30 -8.42 -7.14
CA CYS A 90 -1.59 -7.14 -7.08
C CYS A 90 -1.26 -6.77 -5.64
N ILE A 91 -0.35 -5.80 -5.48
CA ILE A 91 0.04 -5.23 -4.19
C ILE A 91 -0.21 -3.73 -4.22
N ILE A 92 -0.97 -3.19 -3.26
CA ILE A 92 -1.12 -1.76 -3.00
C ILE A 92 -0.07 -1.39 -1.95
N ALA A 93 0.92 -0.58 -2.33
CA ALA A 93 2.04 -0.22 -1.48
C ALA A 93 2.02 1.27 -1.15
N GLY A 94 1.86 1.62 0.14
CA GLY A 94 1.85 2.99 0.63
C GLY A 94 3.14 3.37 1.33
N ALA A 95 3.68 4.55 1.02
CA ALA A 95 4.88 5.05 1.68
C ALA A 95 4.93 6.59 1.67
N GLY A 96 5.52 7.17 2.73
CA GLY A 96 5.72 8.61 2.89
C GLY A 96 7.17 9.02 2.94
N GLY A 97 7.48 10.26 2.55
CA GLY A 97 8.83 10.80 2.51
C GLY A 97 9.71 10.13 1.44
N ALA A 98 10.80 9.50 1.83
CA ALA A 98 11.59 8.61 0.97
C ALA A 98 10.81 7.32 0.68
N ALA A 99 9.79 7.43 -0.16
CA ALA A 99 8.77 6.43 -0.41
C ALA A 99 9.26 5.31 -1.35
N HIS A 100 10.33 4.61 -0.95
CA HIS A 100 10.98 3.59 -1.79
C HIS A 100 10.21 2.27 -1.84
N LEU A 101 9.32 2.00 -0.86
CA LEU A 101 8.64 0.72 -0.74
C LEU A 101 7.93 0.25 -2.03
N PRO A 102 7.13 1.08 -2.74
CA PRO A 102 6.46 0.62 -3.95
C PRO A 102 7.42 0.22 -5.06
N GLY A 103 8.44 1.05 -5.33
CA GLY A 103 9.44 0.77 -6.37
C GLY A 103 10.31 -0.46 -6.04
N MET A 104 10.73 -0.60 -4.79
CA MET A 104 11.48 -1.78 -4.35
C MET A 104 10.63 -3.06 -4.43
N THR A 105 9.35 -2.98 -4.09
CA THR A 105 8.41 -4.09 -4.24
C THR A 105 8.30 -4.48 -5.72
N ALA A 106 8.11 -3.50 -6.62
CA ALA A 106 7.98 -3.73 -8.06
C ALA A 106 9.25 -4.33 -8.69
N ALA A 107 10.42 -4.05 -8.11
CA ALA A 107 11.69 -4.62 -8.57
C ALA A 107 11.87 -6.12 -8.19
N ILE A 108 11.08 -6.62 -7.24
CA ILE A 108 11.23 -7.98 -6.70
C ILE A 108 10.11 -8.90 -7.20
N THR A 109 8.88 -8.38 -7.30
CA THR A 109 7.71 -9.18 -7.71
C THR A 109 7.36 -8.97 -9.17
N ASP A 110 6.71 -9.96 -9.78
CA ASP A 110 6.18 -9.91 -11.14
C ASP A 110 4.66 -9.64 -11.20
N ILE A 111 4.01 -9.43 -10.05
CA ILE A 111 2.61 -8.99 -10.03
C ILE A 111 2.53 -7.46 -9.97
N PRO A 112 1.43 -6.84 -10.46
CA PRO A 112 1.28 -5.39 -10.48
C PRO A 112 1.43 -4.74 -9.10
N VAL A 113 2.22 -3.66 -9.03
CA VAL A 113 2.38 -2.84 -7.82
C VAL A 113 1.73 -1.48 -8.01
N LEU A 114 0.85 -1.13 -7.08
CA LEU A 114 0.02 0.07 -7.08
C LEU A 114 0.53 0.99 -5.96
N GLY A 115 1.31 2.00 -6.33
CA GLY A 115 1.98 2.90 -5.40
C GLY A 115 1.08 4.04 -4.93
N VAL A 116 0.97 4.20 -3.63
CA VAL A 116 0.20 5.28 -2.98
C VAL A 116 1.16 6.19 -2.23
N PRO A 117 1.37 7.44 -2.70
CA PRO A 117 2.11 8.42 -1.94
C PRO A 117 1.35 8.80 -0.66
N VAL A 118 1.97 8.55 0.50
CA VAL A 118 1.42 9.01 1.78
C VAL A 118 1.91 10.43 2.05
N GLU A 119 1.03 11.26 2.55
CA GLU A 119 1.34 12.66 2.85
C GLU A 119 2.47 12.76 3.87
N SER A 120 3.49 13.56 3.59
CA SER A 120 4.60 13.89 4.46
C SER A 120 4.42 15.31 5.01
N LYS A 121 4.97 15.58 6.21
CA LYS A 121 4.93 16.94 6.79
C LYS A 121 5.86 17.92 6.05
N ALA A 122 6.97 17.42 5.49
CA ALA A 122 8.00 18.27 4.90
C ALA A 122 7.57 18.91 3.58
N LEU A 123 7.04 18.11 2.65
CA LEU A 123 6.65 18.55 1.31
C LEU A 123 5.21 18.15 0.94
N GLN A 124 4.36 17.93 1.96
CA GLN A 124 2.94 17.62 1.78
C GLN A 124 2.69 16.44 0.82
N GLY A 125 3.62 15.47 0.82
CA GLY A 125 3.56 14.27 -0.01
C GLY A 125 4.18 14.40 -1.41
N MET A 126 4.68 15.56 -1.81
CA MET A 126 5.37 15.72 -3.10
C MET A 126 6.66 14.88 -3.14
N ASP A 127 7.40 14.82 -2.04
CA ASP A 127 8.55 13.94 -1.87
C ASP A 127 8.17 12.47 -2.02
N SER A 128 7.05 12.06 -1.43
CA SER A 128 6.51 10.70 -1.56
C SER A 128 6.14 10.40 -3.02
N LEU A 129 5.42 11.31 -3.68
CA LEU A 129 5.01 11.15 -5.08
C LEU A 129 6.22 11.03 -6.01
N LEU A 130 7.19 11.93 -5.90
CA LEU A 130 8.39 11.92 -6.75
C LEU A 130 9.27 10.71 -6.49
N SER A 131 9.31 10.18 -5.26
CA SER A 131 10.03 8.95 -4.94
C SER A 131 9.41 7.71 -5.58
N ILE A 132 8.11 7.71 -5.90
CA ILE A 132 7.39 6.56 -6.45
C ILE A 132 7.29 6.64 -7.97
N VAL A 133 7.01 7.83 -8.55
CA VAL A 133 6.59 7.94 -9.95
C VAL A 133 7.75 7.81 -10.95
N GLN A 134 8.98 8.19 -10.57
CA GLN A 134 10.14 8.22 -11.48
C GLN A 134 10.89 6.88 -11.53
N MET A 135 10.17 5.81 -11.80
CA MET A 135 10.78 4.49 -11.96
C MET A 135 11.55 4.34 -13.28
N PRO A 136 12.67 3.60 -13.28
CA PRO A 136 13.40 3.31 -14.51
C PRO A 136 12.59 2.43 -15.46
N ALA A 137 12.89 2.53 -16.75
CA ALA A 137 12.29 1.66 -17.76
C ALA A 137 12.53 0.18 -17.41
N GLY A 138 11.46 -0.62 -17.47
CA GLY A 138 11.49 -2.06 -17.16
C GLY A 138 10.95 -2.42 -15.77
N ILE A 139 10.84 -1.46 -14.84
CA ILE A 139 10.28 -1.69 -13.48
C ILE A 139 9.08 -0.76 -13.26
N PRO A 140 7.90 -1.10 -13.78
CA PRO A 140 6.73 -0.23 -13.68
C PRO A 140 6.11 -0.25 -12.29
N THR A 141 5.75 0.93 -11.78
CA THR A 141 4.90 1.10 -10.60
C THR A 141 3.73 2.03 -10.98
N ALA A 142 2.50 1.54 -10.90
CA ALA A 142 1.32 2.40 -11.12
C ALA A 142 1.21 3.37 -9.94
N THR A 143 1.32 4.67 -10.20
CA THR A 143 1.36 5.69 -9.15
C THR A 143 0.03 6.45 -9.09
N PHE A 144 -0.52 6.58 -7.88
CA PHE A 144 -1.81 7.22 -7.63
C PHE A 144 -1.66 8.60 -6.97
N ALA A 145 -2.79 9.25 -6.70
CA ALA A 145 -2.82 10.53 -6.02
C ALA A 145 -2.27 10.44 -4.58
N ILE A 146 -1.82 11.57 -4.04
CA ILE A 146 -1.34 11.66 -2.66
C ILE A 146 -2.48 11.43 -1.67
N GLY A 147 -2.23 10.65 -0.62
CA GLY A 147 -3.10 10.48 0.52
C GLY A 147 -4.33 9.59 0.25
N LYS A 148 -5.43 9.91 0.92
CA LYS A 148 -6.65 9.09 0.96
C LYS A 148 -7.25 8.82 -0.43
N ALA A 149 -7.28 9.83 -1.28
CA ALA A 149 -7.78 9.71 -2.65
C ALA A 149 -6.95 8.69 -3.46
N GLY A 150 -5.63 8.71 -3.28
CA GLY A 150 -4.72 7.75 -3.92
C GLY A 150 -4.97 6.33 -3.44
N ALA A 151 -5.14 6.11 -2.14
CA ALA A 151 -5.43 4.79 -1.57
C ALA A 151 -6.77 4.23 -2.10
N THR A 152 -7.82 5.06 -2.13
CA THR A 152 -9.12 4.68 -2.70
C THR A 152 -9.01 4.33 -4.18
N ASN A 153 -8.31 5.16 -4.97
CA ASN A 153 -8.16 4.95 -6.41
C ASN A 153 -7.29 3.74 -6.74
N ALA A 154 -6.24 3.46 -5.94
CA ALA A 154 -5.45 2.24 -6.08
C ALA A 154 -6.31 0.98 -5.87
N ALA A 155 -7.19 0.99 -4.86
CA ALA A 155 -8.11 -0.11 -4.63
C ALA A 155 -9.15 -0.25 -5.75
N LEU A 156 -9.73 0.85 -6.25
CA LEU A 156 -10.65 0.84 -7.40
C LEU A 156 -9.95 0.34 -8.68
N PHE A 157 -8.68 0.66 -8.85
CA PHE A 157 -7.88 0.14 -9.97
C PHE A 157 -7.65 -1.37 -9.82
N ALA A 158 -7.33 -1.85 -8.61
CA ALA A 158 -7.23 -3.29 -8.33
C ALA A 158 -8.57 -4.00 -8.61
N VAL A 159 -9.70 -3.41 -8.18
CA VAL A 159 -11.04 -3.91 -8.51
C VAL A 159 -11.26 -3.98 -10.01
N ALA A 160 -10.87 -2.94 -10.78
CA ALA A 160 -11.01 -2.91 -12.24
C ALA A 160 -10.16 -3.98 -12.92
N MET A 161 -8.93 -4.21 -12.46
CA MET A 161 -8.07 -5.29 -12.96
C MET A 161 -8.72 -6.67 -12.75
N LEU A 162 -9.23 -6.93 -11.54
CA LEU A 162 -9.88 -8.20 -11.20
C LEU A 162 -11.22 -8.38 -11.91
N ALA A 163 -11.91 -7.28 -12.24
CA ALA A 163 -13.18 -7.28 -12.94
C ALA A 163 -13.08 -7.76 -14.41
N ASN A 164 -11.87 -7.72 -15.01
CA ASN A 164 -11.67 -8.23 -16.36
C ASN A 164 -12.02 -9.73 -16.52
N GLU A 165 -11.82 -10.48 -15.43
CA GLU A 165 -12.10 -11.93 -15.40
C GLU A 165 -13.28 -12.28 -14.48
N ASN A 166 -13.96 -11.27 -13.89
CA ASN A 166 -15.04 -11.45 -12.93
C ASN A 166 -16.26 -10.58 -13.28
N PRO A 167 -17.25 -11.10 -14.05
CA PRO A 167 -18.42 -10.34 -14.46
C PRO A 167 -19.25 -9.76 -13.30
N ALA A 168 -19.33 -10.47 -12.17
CA ALA A 168 -20.05 -9.98 -11.00
C ALA A 168 -19.36 -8.74 -10.39
N LEU A 169 -18.04 -8.75 -10.35
CA LEU A 169 -17.25 -7.60 -9.89
C LEU A 169 -17.34 -6.43 -10.89
N ALA A 170 -17.33 -6.72 -12.19
CA ALA A 170 -17.55 -5.73 -13.24
C ALA A 170 -18.91 -5.02 -13.11
N GLY A 171 -19.97 -5.77 -12.79
CA GLY A 171 -21.30 -5.22 -12.50
C GLY A 171 -21.28 -4.26 -11.31
N LYS A 172 -20.69 -4.66 -10.19
CA LYS A 172 -20.53 -3.81 -9.01
C LYS A 172 -19.77 -2.50 -9.32
N LEU A 173 -18.69 -2.58 -10.11
CA LEU A 173 -17.92 -1.42 -10.52
C LEU A 173 -18.73 -0.47 -11.41
N ALA A 174 -19.52 -1.01 -12.33
CA ALA A 174 -20.42 -0.23 -13.17
C ALA A 174 -21.50 0.49 -12.34
N ASP A 175 -22.09 -0.18 -11.36
CA ASP A 175 -23.11 0.39 -10.47
C ASP A 175 -22.51 1.48 -9.57
N PHE A 176 -21.31 1.27 -9.05
CA PHE A 176 -20.56 2.30 -8.31
C PHE A 176 -20.40 3.57 -9.15
N ARG A 177 -19.96 3.45 -10.41
CA ARG A 177 -19.79 4.60 -11.31
C ARG A 177 -21.11 5.28 -11.66
N LYS A 178 -22.19 4.52 -11.88
CA LYS A 178 -23.54 5.08 -12.10
C LYS A 178 -24.01 5.90 -10.91
N LYS A 179 -23.78 5.39 -9.68
CA LYS A 179 -24.13 6.09 -8.44
C LYS A 179 -23.40 7.43 -8.33
N GLN A 180 -22.06 7.43 -8.51
CA GLN A 180 -21.28 8.69 -8.52
C GLN A 180 -21.81 9.69 -9.56
N THR A 181 -22.12 9.21 -10.77
CA THR A 181 -22.68 10.07 -11.82
C THR A 181 -24.02 10.66 -11.43
N ALA A 182 -24.89 9.87 -10.81
CA ALA A 182 -26.21 10.34 -10.36
C ALA A 182 -26.09 11.39 -9.25
N GLU A 183 -25.20 11.15 -8.28
CA GLU A 183 -24.93 12.10 -7.18
C GLU A 183 -24.45 13.46 -7.70
N VAL A 184 -23.50 13.47 -8.65
CA VAL A 184 -23.01 14.73 -9.22
C VAL A 184 -24.08 15.44 -10.06
N LYS A 185 -24.87 14.69 -10.84
CA LYS A 185 -25.96 15.25 -11.64
C LYS A 185 -27.09 15.86 -10.80
N SER A 186 -27.32 15.34 -9.60
CA SER A 186 -28.34 15.85 -8.67
C SER A 186 -27.82 16.92 -7.73
N ALA A 187 -26.51 17.19 -7.72
CA ALA A 187 -25.93 18.20 -6.86
C ALA A 187 -26.42 19.60 -7.25
N ALA A 188 -26.96 20.32 -6.25
CA ALA A 188 -27.38 21.73 -6.38
C ALA A 188 -26.38 22.62 -5.64
N LEU A 189 -26.10 23.79 -6.20
CA LEU A 189 -25.31 24.79 -5.50
C LEU A 189 -26.14 25.39 -4.36
N PRO A 190 -25.52 25.79 -3.23
CA PRO A 190 -26.15 26.58 -2.21
C PRO A 190 -26.74 27.87 -2.83
N ARG A 191 -27.94 28.26 -2.41
CA ARG A 191 -28.49 29.56 -2.79
C ARG A 191 -27.63 30.66 -2.16
N LEU A 192 -27.27 31.65 -2.96
CA LEU A 192 -26.69 32.88 -2.44
C LEU A 192 -27.84 33.73 -1.90
N ASP A 193 -27.66 34.27 -0.70
CA ASP A 193 -28.58 35.30 -0.21
C ASP A 193 -28.54 36.51 -1.17
N PRO A 194 -29.68 37.19 -1.42
CA PRO A 194 -29.69 38.41 -2.22
C PRO A 194 -28.68 39.39 -1.62
N ILE A 195 -27.88 40.02 -2.46
CA ILE A 195 -27.03 41.13 -2.05
C ILE A 195 -27.97 42.34 -1.92
N ASP A 196 -28.15 42.84 -0.68
CA ASP A 196 -28.88 44.08 -0.39
C ASP A 196 -28.17 45.31 -1.00
#